data_2727f081989b4c1047d9df35adc4f43d
#
_entry.id   2727f081989b4c1047d9df35adc4f43d
#
_cell.length_a   1.000
_cell.length_b   1.000
_cell.length_c   1.000
_cell.angle_alpha   90.00
_cell.angle_beta   90.00
_cell.angle_gamma   90.00
#
_symmetry.space_group_name_H-M   'P 1'
#
loop_
_entity.id
_entity.type
_entity.pdbx_description
1 polymer ?
#
loop_
_entity_poly.entity_id
_entity_poly.type
_entity_poly.pdbx_seq_one_letter_code
_entity_poly.pdbx_strand_id
1 'polypeptide(L)'
;MYPIISSFPLCYKDTSAPLILPPTASPPPPSPSWLCGGATGRDHTWSSISGHSCGRVTEDQSTRTEQARRDLYRYMHYHNRYKAHTDSLMQEAKLKRDIQWKISISENNDSKIKDYSWVINGLNRLFRSRRVLSYSYPFAFYMFGDEIFKDEMTPEERELKQNLFEDQQQQLEFNVERLSGFLEKDFQNFSDEEVMDTMKHVINLSNVVDRLCKQM
;
A
#
# COMPACT_ATOMS: atom_id res chain seq x y z
N MET A 1 14.51 -5.28 -1.47
CA MET A 1 14.92 -4.69 -2.76
C MET A 1 13.84 -5.05 -3.78
N TYR A 2 12.85 -4.21 -3.95
CA TYR A 2 11.75 -4.46 -4.88
C TYR A 2 12.12 -3.86 -6.24
N PRO A 3 11.92 -4.58 -7.35
CA PRO A 3 12.15 -4.01 -8.67
C PRO A 3 11.01 -3.07 -9.05
N ILE A 4 11.41 -1.88 -9.44
CA ILE A 4 10.58 -0.86 -10.09
C ILE A 4 10.09 -1.44 -11.42
N ILE A 5 8.79 -1.57 -11.57
CA ILE A 5 8.19 -1.88 -12.87
C ILE A 5 8.03 -0.55 -13.62
N SER A 6 8.97 -0.31 -14.50
CA SER A 6 8.89 0.75 -15.50
C SER A 6 8.34 0.16 -16.80
N SER A 7 7.66 1.02 -17.53
CA SER A 7 7.38 0.99 -18.96
C SER A 7 6.14 0.24 -19.44
N PHE A 8 5.10 1.05 -19.70
CA PHE A 8 4.17 0.77 -20.78
C PHE A 8 4.78 1.24 -22.09
N PRO A 9 4.80 0.42 -23.15
CA PRO A 9 5.23 0.87 -24.47
C PRO A 9 4.12 1.59 -25.19
N LEU A 10 4.36 2.85 -25.56
CA LEU A 10 3.61 3.57 -26.57
C LEU A 10 3.85 2.90 -27.92
N CYS A 11 2.91 2.15 -28.43
CA CYS A 11 2.92 1.72 -29.83
C CYS A 11 2.38 2.85 -30.71
N TYR A 12 3.30 3.64 -31.24
CA TYR A 12 3.06 4.48 -32.42
C TYR A 12 3.26 3.60 -33.65
N LYS A 13 2.20 3.29 -34.40
CA LYS A 13 2.29 2.77 -35.75
C LYS A 13 1.79 3.81 -36.73
N ASP A 14 2.76 4.45 -37.33
CA ASP A 14 2.59 5.24 -38.55
C ASP A 14 2.32 4.29 -39.70
N THR A 15 1.16 4.40 -40.31
CA THR A 15 0.86 3.78 -41.59
C THR A 15 0.10 4.79 -42.44
N SER A 16 0.87 5.55 -43.17
CA SER A 16 0.39 6.39 -44.27
C SER A 16 -0.04 5.52 -45.45
N ALA A 17 -1.37 5.31 -45.57
CA ALA A 17 -1.98 4.88 -46.80
C ALA A 17 -3.15 5.84 -47.13
N PRO A 18 -3.26 6.37 -48.35
CA PRO A 18 -4.35 7.28 -48.68
C PRO A 18 -5.63 6.48 -48.81
N LEU A 19 -6.57 6.65 -47.86
CA LEU A 19 -7.94 6.14 -47.94
C LEU A 19 -8.73 7.01 -48.90
N ILE A 20 -9.08 6.45 -50.04
CA ILE A 20 -10.13 6.99 -50.96
C ILE A 20 -11.47 6.79 -50.27
N LEU A 21 -12.04 7.85 -49.72
CA LEU A 21 -13.37 7.82 -49.08
C LEU A 21 -14.48 7.90 -50.14
N PRO A 22 -15.57 7.13 -49.99
CA PRO A 22 -16.75 7.25 -50.84
C PRO A 22 -17.47 8.59 -50.62
N PRO A 23 -18.14 9.18 -51.62
CA PRO A 23 -18.60 10.56 -51.61
C PRO A 23 -19.87 10.87 -50.78
N THR A 24 -20.27 10.00 -49.85
CA THR A 24 -21.49 10.17 -49.03
C THR A 24 -21.29 9.96 -47.53
N ALA A 25 -20.06 10.06 -47.00
CA ALA A 25 -19.85 9.98 -45.56
C ALA A 25 -20.25 11.32 -44.91
N SER A 26 -21.19 11.28 -43.96
CA SER A 26 -21.49 12.40 -43.10
C SER A 26 -20.20 12.87 -42.42
N PRO A 27 -19.99 14.19 -42.24
CA PRO A 27 -18.80 14.66 -41.55
C PRO A 27 -18.69 14.00 -40.18
N PRO A 28 -17.48 13.59 -39.74
CA PRO A 28 -17.30 13.01 -38.42
C PRO A 28 -17.79 13.98 -37.37
N PRO A 29 -18.38 13.48 -36.26
CA PRO A 29 -18.82 14.35 -35.20
C PRO A 29 -17.63 15.21 -34.70
N PRO A 30 -17.88 16.48 -34.33
CA PRO A 30 -16.84 17.37 -33.88
C PRO A 30 -16.15 16.78 -32.63
N SER A 31 -14.84 16.76 -32.70
CA SER A 31 -14.04 16.27 -31.55
C SER A 31 -14.25 17.15 -30.32
N PRO A 32 -14.32 16.61 -29.12
CA PRO A 32 -14.42 17.44 -27.92
C PRO A 32 -13.15 18.26 -27.72
N SER A 33 -13.31 19.50 -27.30
CA SER A 33 -12.20 20.35 -26.92
C SER A 33 -11.52 19.79 -25.66
N TRP A 34 -10.21 19.63 -25.69
CA TRP A 34 -9.41 19.19 -24.54
C TRP A 34 -9.50 20.12 -23.34
N LEU A 35 -9.89 21.39 -23.56
CA LEU A 35 -9.95 22.42 -22.51
C LEU A 35 -11.30 22.47 -21.80
N CYS A 36 -12.40 22.15 -22.47
CA CYS A 36 -13.73 22.30 -21.87
C CYS A 36 -14.66 21.11 -22.09
N GLY A 37 -14.24 20.08 -22.85
CA GLY A 37 -15.09 18.94 -23.21
C GLY A 37 -16.22 19.28 -24.19
N GLY A 38 -16.41 20.54 -24.59
CA GLY A 38 -17.41 20.97 -25.54
C GLY A 38 -17.06 20.57 -26.98
N ALA A 39 -18.09 20.43 -27.83
CA ALA A 39 -17.89 20.09 -29.25
C ALA A 39 -17.08 21.19 -29.96
N THR A 40 -16.00 20.81 -30.65
CA THR A 40 -15.24 21.74 -31.49
C THR A 40 -15.99 21.95 -32.81
N GLY A 41 -16.12 23.21 -33.23
CA GLY A 41 -16.81 23.60 -34.46
C GLY A 41 -16.36 24.98 -34.93
N ARG A 42 -17.13 25.56 -35.86
CA ARG A 42 -16.82 26.90 -36.37
C ARG A 42 -16.74 27.98 -35.29
N ASP A 43 -17.47 27.82 -34.22
CA ASP A 43 -17.57 28.77 -33.12
C ASP A 43 -16.51 28.49 -32.01
N HIS A 44 -15.65 27.50 -32.19
CA HIS A 44 -14.63 27.09 -31.24
C HIS A 44 -13.22 27.18 -31.82
N THR A 45 -12.93 28.31 -32.47
CA THR A 45 -11.61 28.62 -33.03
C THR A 45 -10.81 29.47 -32.06
N TRP A 46 -9.48 29.55 -32.25
CA TRP A 46 -8.60 30.38 -31.41
C TRP A 46 -9.08 31.84 -31.28
N SER A 47 -9.67 32.39 -32.35
CA SER A 47 -10.19 33.77 -32.33
C SER A 47 -11.54 33.88 -31.62
N SER A 48 -12.37 32.83 -31.61
CA SER A 48 -13.67 32.83 -30.92
C SER A 48 -13.57 32.52 -29.44
N ILE A 49 -12.50 31.82 -28.99
CA ILE A 49 -12.25 31.52 -27.57
C ILE A 49 -11.49 32.64 -26.84
N SER A 50 -11.03 33.66 -27.55
CA SER A 50 -10.45 34.87 -26.95
C SER A 50 -11.52 35.62 -26.14
N GLY A 51 -11.51 35.43 -24.83
CA GLY A 51 -12.54 35.96 -23.91
C GLY A 51 -13.62 34.93 -23.53
N HIS A 52 -13.61 33.72 -24.11
CA HIS A 52 -14.51 32.66 -23.74
C HIS A 52 -14.00 31.92 -22.50
N SER A 53 -14.90 31.63 -21.56
CA SER A 53 -14.53 30.97 -20.29
C SER A 53 -14.35 29.46 -20.38
N CYS A 54 -14.44 28.87 -21.57
CA CYS A 54 -14.48 27.40 -21.75
C CYS A 54 -13.21 26.67 -21.27
N GLY A 55 -12.06 27.30 -21.27
CA GLY A 55 -10.81 26.72 -20.77
C GLY A 55 -10.48 27.11 -19.31
N ARG A 56 -11.33 27.88 -18.68
CA ARG A 56 -11.13 28.29 -17.30
C ARG A 56 -11.76 27.27 -16.38
N VAL A 57 -10.94 26.64 -15.55
CA VAL A 57 -11.42 25.83 -14.44
C VAL A 57 -12.11 26.81 -13.48
N THR A 58 -13.41 26.65 -13.25
CA THR A 58 -14.11 27.40 -12.23
C THR A 58 -13.54 27.01 -10.87
N GLU A 59 -13.51 27.94 -9.92
CA GLU A 59 -12.99 27.73 -8.57
C GLU A 59 -13.65 26.50 -7.92
N ASP A 60 -14.94 26.31 -8.15
CA ASP A 60 -15.70 25.13 -7.70
C ASP A 60 -15.23 23.83 -8.35
N GLN A 61 -14.84 23.83 -9.62
CA GLN A 61 -14.31 22.64 -10.30
C GLN A 61 -12.88 22.33 -9.84
N SER A 62 -12.07 23.37 -9.59
CA SER A 62 -10.73 23.22 -9.03
C SER A 62 -10.80 22.57 -7.65
N THR A 63 -11.62 23.11 -6.78
CA THR A 63 -11.79 22.61 -5.40
C THR A 63 -12.34 21.18 -5.37
N ARG A 64 -13.31 20.84 -6.21
CA ARG A 64 -13.85 19.47 -6.35
C ARG A 64 -12.80 18.49 -6.85
N THR A 65 -12.00 18.88 -7.85
CA THR A 65 -10.95 18.05 -8.40
C THR A 65 -9.84 17.80 -7.38
N GLU A 66 -9.46 18.83 -6.63
CA GLU A 66 -8.47 18.71 -5.57
C GLU A 66 -8.97 17.87 -4.40
N GLN A 67 -10.25 18.02 -4.02
CA GLN A 67 -10.85 17.17 -3.00
C GLN A 67 -10.87 15.71 -3.44
N ALA A 68 -11.36 15.41 -4.64
CA ALA A 68 -11.37 14.05 -5.18
C ALA A 68 -9.96 13.43 -5.26
N ARG A 69 -8.95 14.25 -5.57
CA ARG A 69 -7.54 13.81 -5.57
C ARG A 69 -7.06 13.46 -4.16
N ARG A 70 -7.37 14.29 -3.16
CA ARG A 70 -7.02 14.03 -1.74
C ARG A 70 -7.70 12.76 -1.25
N ASP A 71 -8.98 12.58 -1.55
CA ASP A 71 -9.77 11.42 -1.14
C ASP A 71 -9.23 10.13 -1.77
N LEU A 72 -8.91 10.18 -3.07
CA LEU A 72 -8.29 9.06 -3.76
C LEU A 72 -6.91 8.73 -3.18
N TYR A 73 -6.07 9.74 -2.90
CA TYR A 73 -4.74 9.55 -2.34
C TYR A 73 -4.83 8.93 -0.93
N ARG A 74 -5.75 9.42 -0.11
CA ARG A 74 -6.04 8.88 1.21
C ARG A 74 -6.51 7.43 1.12
N TYR A 75 -7.47 7.12 0.25
CA TYR A 75 -7.93 5.75 0.02
C TYR A 75 -6.79 4.83 -0.41
N MET A 76 -6.00 5.23 -1.40
CA MET A 76 -4.85 4.45 -1.89
C MET A 76 -3.81 4.18 -0.80
N HIS A 77 -3.54 5.16 0.06
CA HIS A 77 -2.60 5.01 1.18
C HIS A 77 -3.01 3.85 2.11
N TYR A 78 -4.24 3.86 2.60
CA TYR A 78 -4.72 2.83 3.52
C TYR A 78 -4.99 1.50 2.84
N HIS A 79 -5.55 1.51 1.64
CA HIS A 79 -5.85 0.31 0.87
C HIS A 79 -4.59 -0.49 0.50
N ASN A 80 -3.56 0.17 0.01
CA ASN A 80 -2.33 -0.52 -0.39
C ASN A 80 -1.63 -1.18 0.79
N ARG A 81 -1.63 -0.54 1.96
CA ARG A 81 -1.07 -1.12 3.19
C ARG A 81 -1.91 -2.27 3.72
N TYR A 82 -3.23 -2.09 3.79
CA TYR A 82 -4.14 -3.19 4.11
C TYR A 82 -3.90 -4.41 3.22
N LYS A 83 -3.83 -4.17 1.90
CA LYS A 83 -3.59 -5.23 0.93
C LYS A 83 -2.23 -5.91 1.13
N ALA A 84 -1.15 -5.16 1.32
CA ALA A 84 0.18 -5.71 1.53
C ALA A 84 0.23 -6.66 2.74
N HIS A 85 -0.36 -6.26 3.87
CA HIS A 85 -0.43 -7.11 5.05
C HIS A 85 -1.36 -8.30 4.87
N THR A 86 -2.49 -8.14 4.17
CA THR A 86 -3.41 -9.25 3.86
C THR A 86 -2.76 -10.28 2.93
N ASP A 87 -2.06 -9.83 1.90
CA ASP A 87 -1.31 -10.71 1.00
C ASP A 87 -0.21 -11.48 1.76
N SER A 88 0.46 -10.83 2.72
CA SER A 88 1.43 -11.49 3.61
C SER A 88 0.79 -12.59 4.47
N LEU A 89 -0.43 -12.39 4.97
CA LEU A 89 -1.17 -13.40 5.73
C LEU A 89 -1.48 -14.65 4.88
N MET A 90 -1.73 -14.49 3.58
CA MET A 90 -1.97 -15.63 2.68
C MET A 90 -0.73 -16.54 2.54
N GLN A 91 0.45 -16.01 2.80
CA GLN A 91 1.70 -16.78 2.72
C GLN A 91 2.10 -17.43 4.06
N GLU A 92 1.36 -17.21 5.15
CA GLU A 92 1.68 -17.72 6.48
C GLU A 92 1.87 -19.24 6.52
N ALA A 93 0.99 -19.98 5.86
CA ALA A 93 1.04 -21.45 5.86
C ALA A 93 2.31 -21.97 5.17
N LYS A 94 2.77 -21.30 4.11
CA LYS A 94 4.02 -21.64 3.42
C LYS A 94 5.20 -21.31 4.31
N LEU A 95 5.27 -20.09 4.83
CA LEU A 95 6.35 -19.63 5.70
C LEU A 95 6.50 -20.55 6.93
N LYS A 96 5.38 -20.95 7.55
CA LYS A 96 5.39 -21.89 8.68
C LYS A 96 6.01 -23.24 8.31
N ARG A 97 5.64 -23.80 7.17
CA ARG A 97 6.22 -25.10 6.70
C ARG A 97 7.71 -24.98 6.41
N ASP A 98 8.10 -23.90 5.73
CA ASP A 98 9.50 -23.67 5.36
C ASP A 98 10.39 -23.51 6.60
N ILE A 99 9.91 -22.78 7.61
CA ILE A 99 10.62 -22.63 8.89
C ILE A 99 10.65 -23.93 9.70
N GLN A 100 9.54 -24.67 9.75
CA GLN A 100 9.52 -25.98 10.43
C GLN A 100 10.52 -26.97 9.80
N TRP A 101 10.64 -26.95 8.47
CA TRP A 101 11.63 -27.75 7.76
C TRP A 101 13.06 -27.32 8.11
N LYS A 102 13.36 -26.03 8.12
CA LYS A 102 14.67 -25.51 8.55
C LYS A 102 15.02 -25.90 9.98
N ILE A 103 14.04 -25.81 10.89
CA ILE A 103 14.23 -26.26 12.30
C ILE A 103 14.59 -27.74 12.34
N SER A 104 13.86 -28.61 11.64
CA SER A 104 14.10 -30.05 11.65
C SER A 104 15.52 -30.42 11.17
N ILE A 105 16.08 -29.67 10.22
CA ILE A 105 17.46 -29.87 9.78
C ILE A 105 18.42 -29.39 10.89
N SER A 106 18.19 -28.23 11.49
CA SER A 106 19.07 -27.68 12.52
C SER A 106 19.08 -28.52 13.79
N GLU A 107 17.96 -29.16 14.16
CA GLU A 107 17.86 -30.07 15.30
C GLU A 107 18.67 -31.37 15.09
N ASN A 108 18.86 -31.77 13.83
CA ASN A 108 19.65 -32.98 13.47
C ASN A 108 21.16 -32.70 13.37
N ASN A 109 21.59 -31.45 13.35
CA ASN A 109 23.00 -31.07 13.37
C ASN A 109 23.64 -31.31 14.75
N ASP A 110 24.96 -31.36 14.82
CA ASP A 110 25.74 -31.51 16.08
C ASP A 110 25.76 -30.26 16.97
N SER A 111 24.82 -29.28 16.74
CA SER A 111 24.66 -28.11 17.55
C SER A 111 24.27 -28.49 18.99
N LYS A 112 24.75 -27.69 19.97
CA LYS A 112 24.36 -27.82 21.37
C LYS A 112 22.95 -27.27 21.64
N ILE A 113 22.46 -26.41 20.73
CA ILE A 113 21.13 -25.79 20.83
C ILE A 113 20.15 -26.68 20.09
N LYS A 114 19.27 -27.34 20.82
CA LYS A 114 18.22 -28.21 20.28
C LYS A 114 16.82 -27.63 20.40
N ASP A 115 16.62 -26.59 21.18
CA ASP A 115 15.31 -25.96 21.38
C ASP A 115 15.12 -24.73 20.47
N TYR A 116 14.31 -24.91 19.43
CA TYR A 116 13.88 -23.85 18.52
C TYR A 116 12.43 -23.37 18.78
N SER A 117 11.87 -23.66 19.96
CA SER A 117 10.51 -23.23 20.33
C SER A 117 10.33 -21.71 20.25
N TRP A 118 11.40 -20.93 20.47
CA TRP A 118 11.42 -19.48 20.33
C TRP A 118 11.12 -19.02 18.89
N VAL A 119 11.50 -19.77 17.87
CA VAL A 119 11.18 -19.48 16.46
C VAL A 119 9.68 -19.64 16.22
N ILE A 120 9.11 -20.74 16.68
CA ILE A 120 7.65 -21.01 16.53
C ILE A 120 6.84 -19.95 17.30
N ASN A 121 7.28 -19.59 18.50
CA ASN A 121 6.66 -18.53 19.29
C ASN A 121 6.76 -17.18 18.57
N GLY A 122 7.92 -16.84 18.01
CA GLY A 122 8.11 -15.66 17.18
C GLY A 122 7.20 -15.62 15.95
N LEU A 123 7.05 -16.74 15.24
CA LEU A 123 6.12 -16.87 14.12
C LEU A 123 4.66 -16.61 14.50
N ASN A 124 4.21 -17.18 15.62
CA ASN A 124 2.84 -16.96 16.09
C ASN A 124 2.59 -15.47 16.41
N ARG A 125 3.61 -14.78 16.96
CA ARG A 125 3.58 -13.34 17.23
C ARG A 125 3.54 -12.54 15.92
N LEU A 126 4.38 -12.91 14.95
CA LEU A 126 4.43 -12.30 13.64
C LEU A 126 3.05 -12.36 12.95
N PHE A 127 2.42 -13.52 12.92
CA PHE A 127 1.13 -13.71 12.28
C PHE A 127 0.02 -12.92 12.98
N ARG A 128 0.01 -12.91 14.31
CA ARG A 128 -0.94 -12.11 15.08
C ARG A 128 -0.80 -10.61 14.79
N SER A 129 0.42 -10.12 14.80
CA SER A 129 0.67 -8.68 14.59
C SER A 129 0.41 -8.22 13.17
N ARG A 130 0.67 -9.05 12.16
CA ARG A 130 0.26 -8.78 10.78
C ARG A 130 -1.26 -8.66 10.64
N ARG A 131 -2.04 -9.47 11.37
CA ARG A 131 -3.50 -9.31 11.43
C ARG A 131 -3.91 -7.99 12.08
N VAL A 132 -3.31 -7.62 13.20
CA VAL A 132 -3.57 -6.32 13.83
C VAL A 132 -3.27 -5.19 12.86
N LEU A 133 -2.11 -5.21 12.20
CA LEU A 133 -1.76 -4.22 11.19
C LEU A 133 -2.75 -4.19 10.03
N SER A 134 -3.13 -5.33 9.45
CA SER A 134 -4.06 -5.34 8.33
C SER A 134 -5.39 -4.67 8.67
N TYR A 135 -5.94 -4.91 9.86
CA TYR A 135 -7.20 -4.29 10.28
C TYR A 135 -7.05 -2.85 10.79
N SER A 136 -5.87 -2.45 11.22
CA SER A 136 -5.63 -1.09 11.70
C SER A 136 -5.74 -0.04 10.58
N TYR A 137 -5.42 -0.40 9.33
CA TYR A 137 -5.52 0.52 8.19
C TYR A 137 -6.98 0.88 7.83
N PRO A 138 -7.90 -0.09 7.61
CA PRO A 138 -9.31 0.27 7.42
C PRO A 138 -9.91 0.94 8.65
N PHE A 139 -9.52 0.54 9.87
CA PHE A 139 -9.95 1.24 11.08
C PHE A 139 -9.57 2.73 11.04
N ALA A 140 -8.31 3.06 10.77
CA ALA A 140 -7.84 4.44 10.67
C ALA A 140 -8.54 5.22 9.53
N PHE A 141 -8.77 4.56 8.40
CA PHE A 141 -9.48 5.16 7.28
C PHE A 141 -10.88 5.64 7.67
N TYR A 142 -11.64 4.82 8.38
CA TYR A 142 -13.00 5.18 8.79
C TYR A 142 -13.02 6.05 10.04
N MET A 143 -12.19 5.76 11.04
CA MET A 143 -12.19 6.47 12.32
C MET A 143 -11.77 7.94 12.19
N PHE A 144 -10.77 8.21 11.35
CA PHE A 144 -10.25 9.57 11.14
C PHE A 144 -10.73 10.19 9.81
N GLY A 145 -11.74 9.58 9.17
CA GLY A 145 -12.40 10.14 7.99
C GLY A 145 -13.49 11.12 8.36
N ASP A 146 -13.98 11.83 7.34
CA ASP A 146 -14.97 12.88 7.51
C ASP A 146 -16.42 12.39 7.43
N GLU A 147 -16.65 11.07 7.32
CA GLU A 147 -17.98 10.52 7.07
C GLU A 147 -18.63 9.93 8.32
N ILE A 148 -18.03 8.88 8.92
CA ILE A 148 -18.71 8.04 9.91
C ILE A 148 -18.61 8.63 11.33
N PHE A 149 -17.44 9.13 11.72
CA PHE A 149 -17.17 9.60 13.10
C PHE A 149 -16.92 11.10 13.17
N LYS A 150 -17.49 11.85 12.21
CA LYS A 150 -17.27 13.30 12.07
C LYS A 150 -17.63 14.08 13.33
N ASP A 151 -18.73 13.72 13.96
CA ASP A 151 -19.31 14.47 15.09
C ASP A 151 -18.84 13.96 16.46
N GLU A 152 -18.00 12.91 16.52
CA GLU A 152 -17.54 12.33 17.79
C GLU A 152 -16.27 12.98 18.33
N MET A 153 -15.56 13.74 17.49
CA MET A 153 -14.29 14.42 17.85
C MET A 153 -14.22 15.80 17.24
N THR A 154 -13.60 16.74 17.96
CA THR A 154 -13.22 18.02 17.35
C THR A 154 -12.14 17.80 16.29
N PRO A 155 -11.98 18.71 15.31
CA PRO A 155 -10.92 18.60 14.31
C PRO A 155 -9.52 18.46 14.93
N GLU A 156 -9.23 19.22 15.99
CA GLU A 156 -7.95 19.20 16.69
C GLU A 156 -7.71 17.86 17.42
N GLU A 157 -8.74 17.34 18.08
CA GLU A 157 -8.68 16.02 18.72
C GLU A 157 -8.48 14.89 17.69
N ARG A 158 -9.17 14.99 16.55
CA ARG A 158 -9.04 14.03 15.46
C ARG A 158 -7.62 14.01 14.92
N GLU A 159 -7.05 15.17 14.60
CA GLU A 159 -5.69 15.28 14.11
C GLU A 159 -4.67 14.72 15.11
N LEU A 160 -4.81 15.06 16.39
CA LEU A 160 -3.93 14.54 17.43
C LEU A 160 -4.02 13.02 17.56
N LYS A 161 -5.25 12.48 17.63
CA LYS A 161 -5.47 11.03 17.76
C LYS A 161 -5.01 10.27 16.51
N GLN A 162 -5.23 10.83 15.33
CA GLN A 162 -4.75 10.27 14.08
C GLN A 162 -3.23 10.18 14.06
N ASN A 163 -2.54 11.28 14.38
CA ASN A 163 -1.08 11.32 14.41
C ASN A 163 -0.50 10.29 15.40
N LEU A 164 -1.07 10.20 16.59
CA LEU A 164 -0.65 9.21 17.59
C LEU A 164 -0.90 7.77 17.13
N PHE A 165 -2.04 7.52 16.52
CA PHE A 165 -2.39 6.19 16.01
C PHE A 165 -1.48 5.77 14.85
N GLU A 166 -1.23 6.66 13.89
CA GLU A 166 -0.36 6.41 12.75
C GLU A 166 1.10 6.23 13.17
N ASP A 167 1.57 6.96 14.20
CA ASP A 167 2.90 6.74 14.76
C ASP A 167 3.02 5.34 15.41
N GLN A 168 2.04 4.92 16.18
CA GLN A 168 2.01 3.56 16.76
C GLN A 168 1.94 2.49 15.67
N GLN A 169 1.15 2.73 14.63
CA GLN A 169 1.02 1.84 13.48
C GLN A 169 2.36 1.69 12.75
N GLN A 170 3.06 2.78 12.52
CA GLN A 170 4.38 2.79 11.89
C GLN A 170 5.43 2.07 12.75
N GLN A 171 5.41 2.28 14.07
CA GLN A 171 6.28 1.56 14.99
C GLN A 171 6.01 0.06 14.98
N LEU A 172 4.75 -0.35 14.96
CA LEU A 172 4.37 -1.76 14.88
C LEU A 172 4.85 -2.37 13.55
N GLU A 173 4.58 -1.71 12.42
CA GLU A 173 5.01 -2.15 11.09
C GLU A 173 6.51 -2.37 11.03
N PHE A 174 7.30 -1.40 11.47
CA PHE A 174 8.76 -1.49 11.51
C PHE A 174 9.27 -2.69 12.33
N ASN A 175 8.70 -2.92 13.51
CA ASN A 175 9.13 -4.04 14.37
C ASN A 175 8.66 -5.40 13.83
N VAL A 176 7.50 -5.46 13.17
CA VAL A 176 6.97 -6.65 12.50
C VAL A 176 7.86 -7.06 11.33
N GLU A 177 8.30 -6.11 10.51
CA GLU A 177 9.22 -6.38 9.41
C GLU A 177 10.60 -6.85 9.92
N ARG A 178 11.10 -6.26 10.98
CA ARG A 178 12.34 -6.74 11.61
C ARG A 178 12.21 -8.15 12.17
N LEU A 179 11.08 -8.45 12.83
CA LEU A 179 10.81 -9.80 13.35
C LEU A 179 10.75 -10.82 12.20
N SER A 180 10.07 -10.50 11.12
CA SER A 180 10.04 -11.33 9.91
C SER A 180 11.44 -11.62 9.39
N GLY A 181 12.27 -10.59 9.24
CA GLY A 181 13.63 -10.73 8.74
C GLY A 181 14.52 -11.64 9.61
N PHE A 182 14.34 -11.63 10.93
CA PHE A 182 15.06 -12.57 11.82
C PHE A 182 14.56 -14.00 11.70
N LEU A 183 13.25 -14.22 11.55
CA LEU A 183 12.65 -15.54 11.45
C LEU A 183 12.91 -16.23 10.10
N GLU A 184 13.13 -15.44 9.04
CA GLU A 184 13.41 -15.96 7.70
C GLU A 184 14.87 -16.40 7.48
N LYS A 185 15.76 -16.05 8.41
CA LYS A 185 17.18 -16.44 8.33
C LYS A 185 17.35 -17.96 8.22
N ASP A 186 18.43 -18.36 7.60
CA ASP A 186 18.82 -19.77 7.49
C ASP A 186 19.73 -20.14 8.67
N PHE A 187 19.17 -20.88 9.63
CA PHE A 187 19.88 -21.29 10.85
C PHE A 187 20.85 -22.46 10.65
N GLN A 188 20.85 -23.09 9.45
CA GLN A 188 21.63 -24.31 9.20
C GLN A 188 23.14 -24.09 9.34
N ASN A 189 23.60 -22.90 9.00
CA ASN A 189 25.03 -22.54 8.99
C ASN A 189 25.42 -21.64 10.19
N PHE A 190 24.53 -21.45 11.16
CA PHE A 190 24.80 -20.61 12.31
C PHE A 190 25.63 -21.35 13.36
N SER A 191 26.60 -20.64 13.91
CA SER A 191 27.24 -21.04 15.17
C SER A 191 26.26 -20.97 16.33
N ASP A 192 26.55 -21.69 17.41
CA ASP A 192 25.73 -21.63 18.64
C ASP A 192 25.58 -20.19 19.16
N GLU A 193 26.61 -19.36 19.01
CA GLU A 193 26.59 -17.96 19.42
C GLU A 193 25.63 -17.12 18.54
N GLU A 194 25.65 -17.30 17.23
CA GLU A 194 24.74 -16.63 16.28
C GLU A 194 23.28 -17.04 16.51
N VAL A 195 23.04 -18.32 16.83
CA VAL A 195 21.69 -18.79 17.18
C VAL A 195 21.21 -18.12 18.47
N MET A 196 22.06 -18.07 19.50
CA MET A 196 21.74 -17.42 20.78
C MET A 196 21.47 -15.92 20.62
N ASP A 197 22.25 -15.22 19.79
CA ASP A 197 22.05 -13.81 19.53
C ASP A 197 20.73 -13.56 18.77
N THR A 198 20.48 -14.37 17.72
CA THR A 198 19.22 -14.32 16.95
C THR A 198 18.01 -14.61 17.87
N MET A 199 18.10 -15.58 18.74
CA MET A 199 17.07 -15.92 19.73
C MET A 199 16.74 -14.72 20.63
N LYS A 200 17.75 -14.03 21.16
CA LYS A 200 17.56 -12.82 21.99
C LYS A 200 16.81 -11.73 21.21
N HIS A 201 17.20 -11.50 19.95
CA HIS A 201 16.55 -10.53 19.09
C HIS A 201 15.09 -10.88 18.82
N VAL A 202 14.79 -12.13 18.48
CA VAL A 202 13.41 -12.60 18.22
C VAL A 202 12.55 -12.47 19.48
N ILE A 203 13.04 -12.87 20.64
CA ILE A 203 12.30 -12.76 21.91
C ILE A 203 12.01 -11.28 22.24
N ASN A 204 13.03 -10.42 22.12
CA ASN A 204 12.88 -8.99 22.40
C ASN A 204 11.87 -8.33 21.43
N LEU A 205 12.00 -8.56 20.13
CA LEU A 205 11.08 -8.04 19.12
C LEU A 205 9.65 -8.58 19.33
N SER A 206 9.50 -9.86 19.65
CA SER A 206 8.19 -10.46 19.97
C SER A 206 7.50 -9.74 21.12
N ASN A 207 8.25 -9.40 22.19
CA ASN A 207 7.71 -8.66 23.33
C ASN A 207 7.35 -7.21 22.99
N VAL A 208 8.16 -6.54 22.16
CA VAL A 208 7.87 -5.18 21.67
C VAL A 208 6.61 -5.18 20.83
N VAL A 209 6.53 -6.08 19.86
CA VAL A 209 5.38 -6.22 18.95
C VAL A 209 4.10 -6.53 19.71
N ASP A 210 4.15 -7.43 20.69
CA ASP A 210 2.97 -7.74 21.54
C ASP A 210 2.49 -6.53 22.33
N ARG A 211 3.41 -5.72 22.87
CA ARG A 211 3.07 -4.51 23.60
C ARG A 211 2.41 -3.49 22.67
N LEU A 212 2.98 -3.26 21.49
CA LEU A 212 2.42 -2.34 20.51
C LEU A 212 1.02 -2.79 20.04
N CYS A 213 0.82 -4.10 19.78
CA CYS A 213 -0.49 -4.64 19.44
C CYS A 213 -1.57 -4.44 20.53
N LYS A 214 -1.17 -4.32 21.79
CA LYS A 214 -2.11 -4.06 22.91
C LYS A 214 -2.44 -2.58 23.07
N GLN A 215 -1.60 -1.71 22.52
CA GLN A 215 -1.77 -0.25 22.58
C GLN A 215 -2.63 0.28 21.44
N MET A 216 -2.72 -0.47 20.34
CA MET A 216 -3.62 -0.20 19.22
C MET A 216 -5.03 -0.70 19.49
#